data_5748c9ecd6b391b0254889f863824f54
#
_entry.id   5748c9ecd6b391b0254889f863824f54
#
_cell.length_a   1.000
_cell.length_b   1.000
_cell.length_c   1.000
_cell.angle_alpha   90.00
_cell.angle_beta   90.00
_cell.angle_gamma   90.00
#
_symmetry.space_group_name_H-M   'P 1'
#
loop_
_entity.id
_entity.type
_entity.pdbx_description
1 polymer ?
#
loop_
_entity_poly.entity_id
_entity_poly.type
_entity_poly.pdbx_seq_one_letter_code
_entity_poly.pdbx_strand_id
1 'polypeptide(L)'
;YLFLYSIIAAVILFFGWILVGKSFSIAISVSIAVLASVAMNALTISSEKEVLEKAIYAAKNHVLFRNVDALETAGKVETLFLEQDDILIASKPEVTDFIPLDETDLNIMRYIAYTLSNKRHDSYSRAITRYLKSQKISAVNLSVLTNFQKTHQSDTIQNTYHLCNVHDLSYTDIINPTTRQKIDELVEKGKKVFILIGEDQVLGLIAMQKPIVPNSIQAIHSLKELTDVHLFARGNDEEIQYIQKNCEIKNIHANVDMNEKENLIKSCSHDSISMYANADGSISSSTADMNVQFGISQNLDSEDNDIILTRKRLSDLVFTIQTSAKLNQQIQFKQIAIIAYHILAVVVFGFITPIFFTIPLPVVLPCITSIYVIRFLFQSHK
;
A
#
# COMPACT_ATOMS: atom_id res chain seq x y z
N TYR A 1 9.95 34.00 4.80
CA TYR A 1 9.31 35.06 4.00
C TYR A 1 8.34 35.91 4.84
N LEU A 2 7.51 35.33 5.73
CA LEU A 2 6.52 36.08 6.53
C LEU A 2 7.15 37.21 7.39
N PHE A 3 8.29 36.91 8.01
CA PHE A 3 9.04 37.91 8.78
C PHE A 3 9.54 39.06 7.94
N LEU A 4 10.05 38.79 6.77
CA LEU A 4 10.50 39.84 5.85
C LEU A 4 9.34 40.78 5.43
N TYR A 5 8.17 40.19 5.13
CA TYR A 5 6.96 40.95 4.85
C TYR A 5 6.52 41.81 6.05
N SER A 6 6.65 41.28 7.27
CA SER A 6 6.30 42.03 8.48
C SER A 6 7.25 43.21 8.75
N ILE A 7 8.54 43.04 8.48
CA ILE A 7 9.51 44.17 8.55
C ILE A 7 9.17 45.23 7.53
N ILE A 8 8.91 44.83 6.28
CA ILE A 8 8.55 45.79 5.22
C ILE A 8 7.26 46.55 5.57
N ALA A 9 6.23 45.84 6.07
CA ALA A 9 4.99 46.44 6.53
C ALA A 9 5.21 47.41 7.69
N ALA A 10 6.02 47.05 8.68
CA ALA A 10 6.34 47.91 9.81
C ALA A 10 7.05 49.22 9.37
N VAL A 11 8.01 49.10 8.44
CA VAL A 11 8.70 50.30 7.87
C VAL A 11 7.76 51.18 7.09
N ILE A 12 6.91 50.60 6.25
CA ILE A 12 5.90 51.38 5.48
C ILE A 12 4.94 52.11 6.42
N LEU A 13 4.44 51.41 7.44
CA LEU A 13 3.54 51.99 8.44
C LEU A 13 4.21 53.11 9.24
N PHE A 14 5.47 52.95 9.61
CA PHE A 14 6.24 53.97 10.31
C PHE A 14 6.29 55.28 9.54
N PHE A 15 6.78 55.21 8.30
CA PHE A 15 6.88 56.42 7.47
C PHE A 15 5.50 56.94 7.05
N GLY A 16 4.54 56.08 6.79
CA GLY A 16 3.17 56.45 6.44
C GLY A 16 2.51 57.29 7.54
N TRP A 17 2.60 56.87 8.80
CA TRP A 17 2.00 57.63 9.91
C TRP A 17 2.73 58.95 10.22
N ILE A 18 4.05 59.05 10.01
CA ILE A 18 4.78 60.30 10.09
C ILE A 18 4.30 61.27 9.00
N LEU A 19 4.12 60.82 7.76
CA LEU A 19 3.63 61.63 6.66
C LEU A 19 2.19 62.12 6.88
N VAL A 20 1.36 61.37 7.55
CA VAL A 20 0.00 61.75 7.95
C VAL A 20 -0.01 62.73 9.15
N GLY A 21 1.16 63.06 9.71
CA GLY A 21 1.29 64.02 10.81
C GLY A 21 1.06 63.45 12.22
N LYS A 22 1.10 62.13 12.40
CA LYS A 22 1.08 61.51 13.74
C LYS A 22 2.43 61.70 14.42
N SER A 23 2.42 61.68 15.77
CA SER A 23 3.65 61.83 16.55
C SER A 23 4.60 60.65 16.31
N PHE A 24 5.92 60.89 16.43
CA PHE A 24 6.95 59.86 16.33
C PHE A 24 6.70 58.68 17.26
N SER A 25 6.21 58.97 18.47
CA SER A 25 5.87 57.94 19.47
C SER A 25 4.77 57.00 18.99
N ILE A 26 3.75 57.50 18.30
CA ILE A 26 2.68 56.66 17.71
C ILE A 26 3.22 55.82 16.56
N ALA A 27 3.96 56.44 15.64
CA ALA A 27 4.52 55.72 14.49
C ALA A 27 5.42 54.57 14.88
N ILE A 28 6.32 54.79 15.86
CA ILE A 28 7.20 53.73 16.36
C ILE A 28 6.44 52.62 17.13
N SER A 29 5.43 53.03 17.93
CA SER A 29 4.61 52.06 18.67
C SER A 29 3.84 51.13 17.73
N VAL A 30 3.29 51.65 16.64
CA VAL A 30 2.59 50.87 15.60
C VAL A 30 3.54 49.86 14.94
N SER A 31 4.74 50.33 14.56
CA SER A 31 5.74 49.46 13.94
C SER A 31 6.17 48.30 14.85
N ILE A 32 6.43 48.63 16.13
CA ILE A 32 6.76 47.61 17.12
C ILE A 32 5.59 46.67 17.36
N ALA A 33 4.34 47.15 17.40
CA ALA A 33 3.16 46.34 17.60
C ALA A 33 2.95 45.33 16.45
N VAL A 34 3.16 45.77 15.21
CA VAL A 34 3.10 44.91 14.02
C VAL A 34 4.21 43.83 14.08
N LEU A 35 5.44 44.23 14.42
CA LEU A 35 6.54 43.26 14.57
C LEU A 35 6.30 42.27 15.75
N ALA A 36 5.77 42.75 16.86
CA ALA A 36 5.45 41.91 18.02
C ALA A 36 4.28 40.95 17.79
N SER A 37 3.40 41.25 16.82
CA SER A 37 2.31 40.38 16.44
C SER A 37 2.79 39.15 15.62
N VAL A 38 4.03 39.14 15.16
CA VAL A 38 4.58 38.06 14.34
C VAL A 38 4.86 36.80 15.17
N ALA A 39 3.99 35.81 15.06
CA ALA A 39 4.16 34.52 15.70
C ALA A 39 5.11 33.60 14.88
N MET A 40 6.37 34.04 14.71
CA MET A 40 7.33 33.40 13.80
C MET A 40 7.57 31.91 14.07
N ASN A 41 7.71 31.54 15.33
CA ASN A 41 8.03 30.17 15.70
C ASN A 41 6.79 29.28 15.81
N ALA A 42 5.58 29.88 15.79
CA ALA A 42 4.35 29.12 15.97
C ALA A 42 4.11 28.13 14.82
N LEU A 43 4.45 28.51 13.60
CA LEU A 43 4.27 27.64 12.42
C LEU A 43 5.19 26.44 12.46
N THR A 44 6.50 26.68 12.66
CA THR A 44 7.52 25.63 12.68
C THR A 44 7.27 24.65 13.82
N ILE A 45 7.13 25.16 15.05
CA ILE A 45 6.95 24.31 16.24
C ILE A 45 5.62 23.54 16.18
N SER A 46 4.54 24.17 15.65
CA SER A 46 3.25 23.49 15.52
C SER A 46 3.30 22.36 14.49
N SER A 47 3.93 22.56 13.34
CA SER A 47 4.06 21.54 12.30
C SER A 47 4.95 20.38 12.76
N GLU A 48 6.10 20.67 13.38
CA GLU A 48 7.00 19.63 13.92
C GLU A 48 6.33 18.74 14.98
N LYS A 49 5.55 19.35 15.86
CA LYS A 49 4.79 18.58 16.87
C LYS A 49 3.76 17.66 16.22
N GLU A 50 3.01 18.15 15.24
CA GLU A 50 2.00 17.33 14.55
C GLU A 50 2.62 16.19 13.76
N VAL A 51 3.70 16.47 13.04
CA VAL A 51 4.46 15.46 12.32
C VAL A 51 4.91 14.36 13.29
N LEU A 52 5.50 14.73 14.44
CA LEU A 52 5.95 13.77 15.44
C LEU A 52 4.78 12.95 16.02
N GLU A 53 3.67 13.60 16.38
CA GLU A 53 2.48 12.90 16.88
C GLU A 53 1.92 11.92 15.86
N LYS A 54 1.86 12.31 14.59
CA LYS A 54 1.40 11.44 13.49
C LYS A 54 2.38 10.30 13.20
N ALA A 55 3.69 10.55 13.24
CA ALA A 55 4.69 9.49 13.10
C ALA A 55 4.58 8.45 14.22
N ILE A 56 4.42 8.89 15.48
CA ILE A 56 4.19 7.98 16.62
C ILE A 56 2.88 7.20 16.44
N TYR A 57 1.81 7.86 15.99
CA TYR A 57 0.53 7.22 15.74
C TYR A 57 0.63 6.18 14.63
N ALA A 58 1.34 6.48 13.56
CA ALA A 58 1.60 5.55 12.45
C ALA A 58 2.42 4.34 12.92
N ALA A 59 3.47 4.56 13.71
CA ALA A 59 4.30 3.48 14.25
C ALA A 59 3.49 2.52 15.15
N LYS A 60 2.57 3.03 15.98
CA LYS A 60 1.63 2.20 16.75
C LYS A 60 0.69 1.38 15.87
N ASN A 61 0.43 1.82 14.64
CA ASN A 61 -0.38 1.14 13.64
C ASN A 61 0.46 0.36 12.63
N HIS A 62 1.70 0.00 12.99
CA HIS A 62 2.58 -0.83 12.16
C HIS A 62 3.11 -0.19 10.88
N VAL A 63 3.14 1.13 10.81
CA VAL A 63 3.68 1.92 9.71
C VAL A 63 4.90 2.70 10.21
N LEU A 64 6.05 2.45 9.61
CA LEU A 64 7.30 3.13 9.95
C LEU A 64 7.72 4.01 8.78
N PHE A 65 7.86 5.31 9.03
CA PHE A 65 8.41 6.28 8.07
C PHE A 65 9.90 6.46 8.35
N ARG A 66 10.70 6.52 7.31
CA ARG A 66 12.14 6.73 7.42
C ARG A 66 12.47 8.15 7.89
N ASN A 67 11.74 9.13 7.39
CA ASN A 67 11.93 10.55 7.69
C ASN A 67 10.60 11.30 7.61
N VAL A 68 10.64 12.58 7.96
CA VAL A 68 9.50 13.49 7.93
C VAL A 68 8.99 13.71 6.51
N ASP A 69 9.91 13.85 5.54
CA ASP A 69 9.57 14.11 4.15
C ASP A 69 8.74 12.95 3.56
N ALA A 70 9.09 11.70 3.91
CA ALA A 70 8.31 10.53 3.53
C ALA A 70 6.88 10.56 4.08
N LEU A 71 6.72 11.01 5.34
CA LEU A 71 5.38 11.14 5.95
C LEU A 71 4.55 12.21 5.24
N GLU A 72 5.13 13.35 4.88
CA GLU A 72 4.40 14.41 4.18
C GLU A 72 4.11 14.05 2.71
N THR A 73 5.09 13.43 2.02
CA THR A 73 4.98 13.07 0.61
C THR A 73 3.96 11.96 0.37
N ALA A 74 3.85 10.99 1.27
CA ALA A 74 2.89 9.88 1.15
C ALA A 74 1.43 10.37 1.01
N GLY A 75 1.08 11.50 1.57
CA GLY A 75 -0.25 12.10 1.44
C GLY A 75 -0.50 12.87 0.13
N LYS A 76 0.50 12.96 -0.73
CA LYS A 76 0.44 13.67 -2.02
C LYS A 76 0.60 12.73 -3.21
N VAL A 77 0.66 11.43 -2.95
CA VAL A 77 0.81 10.40 -3.99
C VAL A 77 -0.41 10.37 -4.89
N GLU A 78 -0.16 10.45 -6.19
CA GLU A 78 -1.19 10.42 -7.22
C GLU A 78 -1.20 9.09 -7.97
N THR A 79 -0.03 8.46 -8.15
CA THR A 79 0.11 7.18 -8.85
C THR A 79 0.73 6.13 -7.94
N LEU A 80 0.07 4.99 -7.81
CA LEU A 80 0.53 3.86 -7.00
C LEU A 80 0.83 2.65 -7.89
N PHE A 81 2.09 2.20 -7.90
CA PHE A 81 2.51 0.95 -8.49
C PHE A 81 2.59 -0.13 -7.42
N LEU A 82 1.84 -1.20 -7.60
CA LEU A 82 1.70 -2.29 -6.63
C LEU A 82 2.17 -3.61 -7.24
N GLU A 83 3.03 -4.35 -6.53
CA GLU A 83 3.34 -5.75 -6.86
C GLU A 83 2.21 -6.68 -6.40
N GLN A 84 1.95 -7.70 -7.21
CA GLN A 84 0.89 -8.68 -6.94
C GLN A 84 1.21 -9.59 -5.76
N ASP A 85 2.43 -10.15 -5.75
CA ASP A 85 2.80 -11.27 -4.88
C ASP A 85 2.90 -10.86 -3.41
N ASP A 86 2.34 -11.67 -2.52
CA ASP A 86 2.29 -11.49 -1.06
C ASP A 86 1.59 -10.23 -0.55
N ILE A 87 1.08 -9.38 -1.43
CA ILE A 87 0.33 -8.16 -1.11
C ILE A 87 -1.14 -8.32 -1.47
N LEU A 88 -1.41 -8.62 -2.72
CA LEU A 88 -2.77 -8.80 -3.25
C LEU A 88 -3.14 -10.28 -3.34
N ILE A 89 -2.22 -11.10 -3.80
CA ILE A 89 -2.36 -12.55 -3.98
C ILE A 89 -1.39 -13.26 -3.05
N ALA A 90 -1.87 -14.28 -2.34
CA ALA A 90 -1.00 -15.10 -1.51
C ALA A 90 0.01 -15.86 -2.37
N SER A 91 1.28 -15.90 -1.95
CA SER A 91 2.33 -16.60 -2.69
C SER A 91 2.17 -18.14 -2.68
N LYS A 92 1.36 -18.67 -1.76
CA LYS A 92 1.15 -20.11 -1.62
C LYS A 92 -0.18 -20.50 -2.26
N PRO A 93 -0.15 -21.39 -3.29
CA PRO A 93 -1.37 -21.93 -3.87
C PRO A 93 -2.10 -22.83 -2.87
N GLU A 94 -3.41 -22.91 -3.03
CA GLU A 94 -4.31 -23.78 -2.27
C GLU A 94 -5.10 -24.67 -3.23
N VAL A 95 -5.36 -25.92 -2.81
CA VAL A 95 -6.25 -26.82 -3.56
C VAL A 95 -7.68 -26.40 -3.32
N THR A 96 -8.38 -26.01 -4.38
CA THR A 96 -9.78 -25.60 -4.34
C THR A 96 -10.73 -26.74 -4.72
N ASP A 97 -10.31 -27.58 -5.65
CA ASP A 97 -11.11 -28.71 -6.11
C ASP A 97 -10.25 -29.96 -6.25
N PHE A 98 -10.82 -31.08 -5.83
CA PHE A 98 -10.23 -32.40 -5.93
C PHE A 98 -11.30 -33.36 -6.45
N ILE A 99 -11.33 -33.57 -7.77
CA ILE A 99 -12.46 -34.16 -8.48
C ILE A 99 -12.02 -35.51 -9.06
N PRO A 100 -12.48 -36.65 -8.51
CA PRO A 100 -12.31 -37.94 -9.18
C PRO A 100 -13.18 -37.98 -10.44
N LEU A 101 -12.69 -38.65 -11.47
CA LEU A 101 -13.39 -38.83 -12.72
C LEU A 101 -13.75 -40.32 -12.91
N ASP A 102 -14.83 -40.54 -13.64
CA ASP A 102 -15.36 -41.86 -13.94
C ASP A 102 -15.55 -42.71 -12.65
N GLU A 103 -15.21 -43.96 -12.66
CA GLU A 103 -15.32 -44.87 -11.51
C GLU A 103 -14.10 -44.84 -10.56
N THR A 104 -13.26 -43.81 -10.64
CA THR A 104 -12.05 -43.66 -9.83
C THR A 104 -12.39 -43.51 -8.35
N ASP A 105 -11.92 -44.45 -7.52
CA ASP A 105 -12.05 -44.33 -6.06
C ASP A 105 -11.26 -43.11 -5.53
N LEU A 106 -11.94 -42.25 -4.80
CA LEU A 106 -11.38 -41.02 -4.25
C LEU A 106 -10.16 -41.27 -3.35
N ASN A 107 -10.12 -42.37 -2.61
CA ASN A 107 -9.01 -42.68 -1.72
C ASN A 107 -7.79 -43.19 -2.51
N ILE A 108 -8.02 -43.90 -3.60
CA ILE A 108 -6.95 -44.30 -4.53
C ILE A 108 -6.35 -43.06 -5.19
N MET A 109 -7.21 -42.17 -5.72
CA MET A 109 -6.76 -40.91 -6.32
C MET A 109 -5.93 -40.06 -5.33
N ARG A 110 -6.39 -39.93 -4.09
CA ARG A 110 -5.69 -39.21 -3.01
C ARG A 110 -4.32 -39.77 -2.71
N TYR A 111 -4.23 -41.13 -2.63
CA TYR A 111 -2.97 -41.80 -2.36
C TYR A 111 -1.95 -41.63 -3.48
N ILE A 112 -2.37 -41.78 -4.73
CA ILE A 112 -1.51 -41.56 -5.90
C ILE A 112 -1.03 -40.10 -5.93
N ALA A 113 -1.97 -39.13 -5.79
CA ALA A 113 -1.65 -37.71 -5.77
C ALA A 113 -0.66 -37.37 -4.63
N TYR A 114 -0.85 -37.94 -3.44
CA TYR A 114 0.08 -37.75 -2.32
C TYR A 114 1.47 -38.31 -2.65
N THR A 115 1.55 -39.51 -3.18
CA THR A 115 2.83 -40.17 -3.51
C THR A 115 3.62 -39.41 -4.55
N LEU A 116 2.94 -38.90 -5.59
CA LEU A 116 3.56 -38.10 -6.65
C LEU A 116 3.97 -36.71 -6.16
N SER A 117 3.10 -36.03 -5.40
CA SER A 117 3.36 -34.66 -4.97
C SER A 117 4.40 -34.59 -3.83
N ASN A 118 4.47 -35.58 -2.95
CA ASN A 118 5.40 -35.59 -1.80
C ASN A 118 6.87 -35.67 -2.21
N LYS A 119 7.17 -36.16 -3.42
CA LYS A 119 8.54 -36.27 -3.95
C LYS A 119 8.95 -35.01 -4.74
N ARG A 120 8.02 -34.14 -5.10
CA ARG A 120 8.28 -32.90 -5.83
C ARG A 120 8.44 -31.73 -4.86
N HIS A 121 9.31 -30.76 -5.23
CA HIS A 121 9.64 -29.62 -4.37
C HIS A 121 9.05 -28.28 -4.85
N ASP A 122 8.23 -28.31 -5.91
CA ASP A 122 7.55 -27.12 -6.40
C ASP A 122 6.39 -26.68 -5.47
N SER A 123 5.92 -25.43 -5.64
CA SER A 123 4.90 -24.81 -4.78
C SER A 123 3.54 -25.51 -4.86
N TYR A 124 3.17 -26.00 -6.05
CA TYR A 124 1.89 -26.67 -6.30
C TYR A 124 1.87 -28.08 -5.70
N SER A 125 2.94 -28.84 -5.88
CA SER A 125 3.08 -30.18 -5.26
C SER A 125 3.05 -30.09 -3.73
N ARG A 126 3.71 -29.08 -3.15
CA ARG A 126 3.60 -28.81 -1.71
C ARG A 126 2.19 -28.45 -1.26
N ALA A 127 1.41 -27.75 -2.09
CA ALA A 127 0.01 -27.42 -1.79
C ALA A 127 -0.85 -28.68 -1.77
N ILE A 128 -0.71 -29.57 -2.76
CA ILE A 128 -1.41 -30.86 -2.80
C ILE A 128 -1.06 -31.70 -1.57
N THR A 129 0.23 -31.83 -1.27
CA THR A 129 0.68 -32.60 -0.09
C THR A 129 0.10 -32.03 1.21
N ARG A 130 0.05 -30.71 1.36
CA ARG A 130 -0.53 -30.04 2.53
C ARG A 130 -2.03 -30.29 2.64
N TYR A 131 -2.76 -30.16 1.53
CA TYR A 131 -4.18 -30.43 1.45
C TYR A 131 -4.49 -31.88 1.88
N LEU A 132 -3.78 -32.84 1.30
CA LEU A 132 -4.00 -34.26 1.61
C LEU A 132 -3.63 -34.62 3.06
N LYS A 133 -2.57 -34.02 3.62
CA LYS A 133 -2.26 -34.16 5.06
C LYS A 133 -3.35 -33.60 5.96
N SER A 134 -3.97 -32.49 5.59
CA SER A 134 -5.08 -31.91 6.36
C SER A 134 -6.32 -32.81 6.37
N GLN A 135 -6.50 -33.60 5.33
CA GLN A 135 -7.54 -34.65 5.25
C GLN A 135 -7.18 -35.93 6.02
N LYS A 136 -6.13 -35.89 6.86
CA LYS A 136 -5.60 -37.05 7.62
C LYS A 136 -5.16 -38.23 6.75
N ILE A 137 -4.82 -37.96 5.50
CA ILE A 137 -4.25 -38.96 4.60
C ILE A 137 -2.75 -38.97 4.87
N SER A 138 -2.34 -39.92 5.66
CA SER A 138 -0.94 -40.31 5.84
C SER A 138 -0.75 -41.72 5.29
N ALA A 139 0.46 -42.09 4.92
CA ALA A 139 0.80 -43.41 4.42
C ALA A 139 0.38 -44.56 5.34
N VAL A 140 -0.10 -44.27 6.53
CA VAL A 140 -0.42 -45.22 7.60
C VAL A 140 -1.93 -45.55 7.69
N ASN A 141 -2.85 -44.73 7.17
CA ASN A 141 -4.31 -44.97 7.31
C ASN A 141 -4.95 -45.70 6.11
N LEU A 142 -4.20 -46.51 5.43
CA LEU A 142 -4.55 -47.14 4.17
C LEU A 142 -4.99 -48.58 4.30
N SER A 143 -5.78 -48.91 5.33
CA SER A 143 -6.36 -50.27 5.45
C SER A 143 -7.27 -50.65 4.26
N VAL A 144 -7.82 -49.71 3.54
CA VAL A 144 -8.62 -49.92 2.32
C VAL A 144 -7.75 -50.12 1.09
N LEU A 145 -6.50 -49.66 1.11
CA LEU A 145 -5.55 -49.74 -0.01
C LEU A 145 -4.53 -50.88 0.11
N THR A 146 -4.69 -51.76 1.07
CA THR A 146 -3.75 -52.88 1.28
C THR A 146 -3.62 -53.76 0.03
N ASN A 147 -4.66 -53.92 -0.76
CA ASN A 147 -4.58 -54.67 -2.01
C ASN A 147 -3.93 -53.84 -3.12
N PHE A 148 -4.21 -52.56 -3.24
CA PHE A 148 -3.60 -51.65 -4.21
C PHE A 148 -2.11 -51.44 -3.90
N GLN A 149 -1.74 -51.25 -2.62
CA GLN A 149 -0.35 -51.09 -2.21
C GLN A 149 0.49 -52.38 -2.41
N LYS A 150 -0.12 -53.55 -2.25
CA LYS A 150 0.58 -54.82 -2.51
C LYS A 150 0.89 -55.01 -3.99
N THR A 151 0.06 -54.48 -4.87
CA THR A 151 0.25 -54.58 -6.33
C THR A 151 1.10 -53.43 -6.90
N HIS A 152 1.09 -52.23 -6.26
CA HIS A 152 1.77 -51.03 -6.75
C HIS A 152 2.69 -50.47 -5.66
N GLN A 153 3.96 -50.84 -5.71
CA GLN A 153 4.99 -50.20 -4.87
C GLN A 153 5.20 -48.74 -5.31
N SER A 154 5.70 -47.89 -4.40
CA SER A 154 5.83 -46.44 -4.66
C SER A 154 6.61 -46.08 -5.93
N ASP A 155 7.57 -46.92 -6.32
CA ASP A 155 8.36 -46.72 -7.54
C ASP A 155 7.55 -47.10 -8.81
N THR A 156 6.69 -48.10 -8.72
CA THR A 156 5.77 -48.49 -9.78
C THR A 156 4.72 -47.39 -10.03
N ILE A 157 4.21 -46.78 -8.95
CA ILE A 157 3.26 -45.62 -9.07
C ILE A 157 3.88 -44.50 -9.87
N GLN A 158 5.16 -44.17 -9.69
CA GLN A 158 5.83 -43.10 -10.41
C GLN A 158 6.02 -43.39 -11.90
N ASN A 159 6.17 -44.63 -12.27
CA ASN A 159 6.34 -45.01 -13.66
C ASN A 159 5.01 -45.17 -14.42
N THR A 160 3.91 -45.44 -13.68
CA THR A 160 2.59 -45.70 -14.26
C THR A 160 1.66 -44.51 -14.17
N TYR A 161 1.85 -43.62 -13.17
CA TYR A 161 0.97 -42.51 -12.91
C TYR A 161 1.70 -41.18 -13.03
N HIS A 162 1.04 -40.20 -13.64
CA HIS A 162 1.60 -38.85 -13.89
C HIS A 162 0.66 -37.78 -13.39
N LEU A 163 1.24 -36.75 -12.77
CA LEU A 163 0.55 -35.49 -12.41
C LEU A 163 1.06 -34.40 -13.31
N CYS A 164 0.24 -33.97 -14.27
CA CYS A 164 0.58 -33.02 -15.33
C CYS A 164 -0.27 -31.76 -15.22
N ASN A 165 0.32 -30.61 -15.52
CA ASN A 165 -0.45 -29.37 -15.71
C ASN A 165 -1.16 -29.44 -17.07
N VAL A 166 -2.40 -28.97 -17.14
CA VAL A 166 -3.19 -28.96 -18.40
C VAL A 166 -2.46 -28.23 -19.52
N HIS A 167 -1.79 -27.13 -19.22
CA HIS A 167 -1.06 -26.34 -20.24
C HIS A 167 0.21 -27.03 -20.78
N ASP A 168 0.75 -28.02 -20.04
CA ASP A 168 1.98 -28.73 -20.44
C ASP A 168 1.67 -29.99 -21.25
N LEU A 169 0.39 -30.25 -21.61
CA LEU A 169 -0.03 -31.53 -22.11
C LEU A 169 0.14 -31.69 -23.61
N SER A 170 0.99 -32.67 -23.94
CA SER A 170 0.97 -33.37 -25.23
C SER A 170 -0.15 -34.44 -25.33
N TYR A 171 -0.98 -34.58 -24.29
CA TYR A 171 -1.92 -35.70 -24.09
C TYR A 171 -3.36 -35.33 -24.42
N THR A 172 -3.59 -34.57 -25.50
CA THR A 172 -4.94 -34.14 -25.92
C THR A 172 -5.89 -35.30 -26.25
N ASP A 173 -5.34 -36.44 -26.64
CA ASP A 173 -6.13 -37.60 -27.12
C ASP A 173 -6.75 -38.46 -25.99
N ILE A 174 -6.26 -38.32 -24.74
CA ILE A 174 -6.75 -39.09 -23.59
C ILE A 174 -7.92 -38.40 -22.88
N ILE A 175 -8.10 -37.09 -23.13
CA ILE A 175 -9.12 -36.28 -22.46
C ILE A 175 -10.45 -36.37 -23.22
N ASN A 176 -11.45 -36.96 -22.58
CA ASN A 176 -12.79 -37.00 -23.16
C ASN A 176 -13.48 -35.62 -23.17
N PRO A 177 -14.47 -35.34 -24.04
CA PRO A 177 -15.11 -34.05 -24.15
C PRO A 177 -15.72 -33.53 -22.84
N THR A 178 -16.28 -34.41 -22.03
CA THR A 178 -16.89 -34.05 -20.74
C THR A 178 -15.84 -33.57 -19.72
N THR A 179 -14.70 -34.25 -19.67
CA THR A 179 -13.56 -33.85 -18.84
C THR A 179 -12.97 -32.52 -19.31
N ARG A 180 -12.90 -32.32 -20.64
CA ARG A 180 -12.42 -31.06 -21.23
C ARG A 180 -13.30 -29.89 -20.82
N GLN A 181 -14.61 -30.04 -20.91
CA GLN A 181 -15.53 -29.00 -20.43
C GLN A 181 -15.32 -28.65 -18.96
N LYS A 182 -15.13 -29.65 -18.07
CA LYS A 182 -14.84 -29.39 -16.65
C LYS A 182 -13.51 -28.66 -16.46
N ILE A 183 -12.50 -28.97 -17.25
CA ILE A 183 -11.21 -28.28 -17.22
C ILE A 183 -11.41 -26.82 -17.63
N ASP A 184 -12.09 -26.56 -18.74
CA ASP A 184 -12.33 -25.22 -19.24
C ASP A 184 -13.11 -24.37 -18.25
N GLU A 185 -14.14 -24.91 -17.59
CA GLU A 185 -14.89 -24.26 -16.51
C GLU A 185 -14.02 -23.88 -15.30
N LEU A 186 -13.03 -24.71 -14.96
CA LEU A 186 -12.10 -24.43 -13.86
C LEU A 186 -11.06 -23.36 -14.25
N VAL A 187 -10.56 -23.45 -15.49
CA VAL A 187 -9.59 -22.49 -16.04
C VAL A 187 -10.23 -21.10 -16.17
N GLU A 188 -11.45 -21.01 -16.70
CA GLU A 188 -12.20 -19.74 -16.77
C GLU A 188 -12.42 -19.06 -15.41
N LYS A 189 -12.40 -19.85 -14.31
CA LYS A 189 -12.43 -19.34 -12.95
C LYS A 189 -11.05 -18.90 -12.43
N GLY A 190 -10.04 -18.85 -13.30
CA GLY A 190 -8.66 -18.49 -12.94
C GLY A 190 -7.92 -19.53 -12.11
N LYS A 191 -8.33 -20.82 -12.21
CA LYS A 191 -7.70 -21.92 -11.49
C LYS A 191 -6.67 -22.61 -12.35
N LYS A 192 -5.56 -23.00 -11.75
CA LYS A 192 -4.56 -23.85 -12.38
C LYS A 192 -4.96 -25.31 -12.19
N VAL A 193 -5.19 -26.02 -13.30
CA VAL A 193 -5.70 -27.39 -13.29
C VAL A 193 -4.57 -28.38 -13.55
N PHE A 194 -4.46 -29.37 -12.67
CA PHE A 194 -3.60 -30.52 -12.83
C PHE A 194 -4.44 -31.75 -13.08
N ILE A 195 -3.99 -32.59 -14.00
CA ILE A 195 -4.63 -33.84 -14.36
C ILE A 195 -3.80 -34.97 -13.78
N LEU A 196 -4.47 -35.90 -13.08
CA LEU A 196 -3.89 -37.15 -12.65
C LEU A 196 -4.20 -38.23 -13.69
N ILE A 197 -3.16 -38.74 -14.34
CA ILE A 197 -3.24 -39.75 -15.40
C ILE A 197 -2.66 -41.06 -14.87
N GLY A 198 -3.28 -42.15 -15.17
CA GLY A 198 -2.77 -43.49 -14.88
C GLY A 198 -3.32 -44.53 -15.84
N GLU A 199 -2.49 -45.46 -16.27
CA GLU A 199 -2.86 -46.55 -17.18
C GLU A 199 -3.61 -46.03 -18.44
N ASP A 200 -3.09 -44.96 -19.04
CA ASP A 200 -3.68 -44.26 -20.20
C ASP A 200 -5.10 -43.70 -20.02
N GLN A 201 -5.52 -43.47 -18.77
CA GLN A 201 -6.80 -42.87 -18.44
C GLN A 201 -6.65 -41.68 -17.49
N VAL A 202 -7.59 -40.74 -17.58
CA VAL A 202 -7.65 -39.60 -16.64
C VAL A 202 -8.39 -40.05 -15.38
N LEU A 203 -7.67 -40.11 -14.25
CA LEU A 203 -8.22 -40.53 -12.97
C LEU A 203 -8.94 -39.38 -12.24
N GLY A 204 -8.51 -38.15 -12.46
CA GLY A 204 -9.14 -37.00 -11.83
C GLY A 204 -8.42 -35.69 -12.07
N LEU A 205 -9.07 -34.64 -11.59
CA LEU A 205 -8.62 -33.26 -11.72
C LEU A 205 -8.32 -32.68 -10.34
N ILE A 206 -7.22 -31.94 -10.24
CA ILE A 206 -6.84 -31.17 -9.04
C ILE A 206 -6.72 -29.71 -9.47
N ALA A 207 -7.69 -28.88 -9.05
CA ALA A 207 -7.62 -27.46 -9.33
C ALA A 207 -7.07 -26.70 -8.13
N MET A 208 -6.20 -25.76 -8.42
CA MET A 208 -5.53 -24.93 -7.43
C MET A 208 -5.60 -23.46 -7.81
N GLN A 209 -5.62 -22.61 -6.80
CA GLN A 209 -5.61 -21.16 -6.98
C GLN A 209 -4.75 -20.52 -5.90
N LYS A 210 -4.11 -19.42 -6.23
CA LYS A 210 -3.53 -18.53 -5.23
C LYS A 210 -4.65 -17.60 -4.74
N PRO A 211 -5.08 -17.69 -3.48
CA PRO A 211 -6.19 -16.90 -3.00
C PRO A 211 -5.83 -15.40 -2.92
N ILE A 212 -6.83 -14.55 -3.17
CA ILE A 212 -6.70 -13.13 -2.86
C ILE A 212 -6.58 -12.97 -1.35
N VAL A 213 -5.63 -12.16 -0.90
CA VAL A 213 -5.41 -11.89 0.53
C VAL A 213 -6.66 -11.29 1.14
N PRO A 214 -7.12 -11.75 2.32
CA PRO A 214 -8.32 -11.21 2.96
C PRO A 214 -8.28 -9.70 3.12
N ASN A 215 -9.40 -9.02 2.84
CA ASN A 215 -9.57 -7.56 2.87
C ASN A 215 -8.78 -6.77 1.81
N SER A 216 -8.00 -7.42 0.93
CA SER A 216 -7.26 -6.72 -0.12
C SER A 216 -8.18 -6.09 -1.16
N ILE A 217 -9.30 -6.72 -1.50
CA ILE A 217 -10.29 -6.16 -2.44
C ILE A 217 -10.81 -4.82 -1.92
N GLN A 218 -11.24 -4.78 -0.66
CA GLN A 218 -11.73 -3.54 -0.04
C GLN A 218 -10.63 -2.47 0.04
N ALA A 219 -9.39 -2.88 0.34
CA ALA A 219 -8.26 -1.96 0.38
C ALA A 219 -7.94 -1.38 -1.01
N ILE A 220 -8.02 -2.19 -2.09
CA ILE A 220 -7.88 -1.72 -3.47
C ILE A 220 -8.96 -0.70 -3.81
N HIS A 221 -10.21 -0.96 -3.46
CA HIS A 221 -11.28 0.03 -3.68
C HIS A 221 -10.98 1.36 -3.00
N SER A 222 -10.54 1.33 -1.74
CA SER A 222 -10.14 2.55 -1.02
C SER A 222 -8.92 3.24 -1.65
N LEU A 223 -7.94 2.49 -2.16
CA LEU A 223 -6.77 3.06 -2.84
C LEU A 223 -7.15 3.74 -4.16
N LYS A 224 -8.07 3.14 -4.94
CA LYS A 224 -8.58 3.72 -6.19
C LYS A 224 -9.32 5.06 -6.00
N GLU A 225 -9.84 5.33 -4.80
CA GLU A 225 -10.42 6.63 -4.45
C GLU A 225 -9.35 7.68 -4.11
N LEU A 226 -8.14 7.25 -3.78
CA LEU A 226 -7.06 8.11 -3.32
C LEU A 226 -5.98 8.34 -4.39
N THR A 227 -5.73 7.32 -5.22
CA THR A 227 -4.61 7.29 -6.17
C THR A 227 -5.00 6.56 -7.45
N ASP A 228 -4.28 6.77 -8.54
CA ASP A 228 -4.36 5.90 -9.73
C ASP A 228 -3.52 4.63 -9.48
N VAL A 229 -4.19 3.47 -9.45
CA VAL A 229 -3.57 2.20 -9.08
C VAL A 229 -3.15 1.43 -10.31
N HIS A 230 -1.85 1.15 -10.41
CA HIS A 230 -1.21 0.29 -11.41
C HIS A 230 -0.73 -1.00 -10.75
N LEU A 231 -1.15 -2.14 -11.26
CA LEU A 231 -0.76 -3.44 -10.74
C LEU A 231 0.25 -4.12 -11.67
N PHE A 232 1.39 -4.51 -11.14
CA PHE A 232 2.31 -5.44 -11.80
C PHE A 232 1.91 -6.87 -11.46
N ALA A 233 1.35 -7.58 -12.44
CA ALA A 233 0.83 -8.93 -12.30
C ALA A 233 1.71 -9.95 -13.02
N ARG A 234 1.82 -11.16 -12.45
CA ARG A 234 2.51 -12.32 -13.04
C ARG A 234 1.57 -13.51 -13.05
N GLY A 235 1.48 -14.18 -14.18
CA GLY A 235 0.65 -15.36 -14.34
C GLY A 235 0.23 -15.57 -15.79
N ASN A 236 -0.64 -16.56 -16.02
CA ASN A 236 -1.30 -16.72 -17.30
C ASN A 236 -2.49 -15.74 -17.44
N ASP A 237 -3.05 -15.68 -18.62
CA ASP A 237 -4.13 -14.71 -18.94
C ASP A 237 -5.35 -14.91 -18.03
N GLU A 238 -5.72 -16.15 -17.70
CA GLU A 238 -6.86 -16.47 -16.87
C GLU A 238 -6.65 -16.04 -15.40
N GLU A 239 -5.43 -16.23 -14.87
CA GLU A 239 -5.08 -15.75 -13.52
C GLU A 239 -5.15 -14.22 -13.45
N ILE A 240 -4.66 -13.53 -14.48
CA ILE A 240 -4.68 -12.07 -14.56
C ILE A 240 -6.11 -11.55 -14.70
N GLN A 241 -6.93 -12.17 -15.56
CA GLN A 241 -8.35 -11.82 -15.70
C GLN A 241 -9.13 -12.05 -14.40
N TYR A 242 -8.82 -13.11 -13.65
CA TYR A 242 -9.41 -13.35 -12.34
C TYR A 242 -9.13 -12.20 -11.37
N ILE A 243 -7.88 -11.72 -11.32
CA ILE A 243 -7.50 -10.58 -10.48
C ILE A 243 -8.23 -9.31 -10.95
N GLN A 244 -8.21 -9.05 -12.25
CA GLN A 244 -8.85 -7.88 -12.84
C GLN A 244 -10.34 -7.80 -12.51
N LYS A 245 -11.03 -8.93 -12.66
CA LYS A 245 -12.46 -9.02 -12.39
C LYS A 245 -12.82 -8.84 -10.92
N ASN A 246 -12.02 -9.42 -10.01
CA ASN A 246 -12.31 -9.35 -8.58
C ASN A 246 -11.88 -8.04 -7.92
N CYS A 247 -10.81 -7.41 -8.41
CA CYS A 247 -10.27 -6.17 -7.84
C CYS A 247 -10.68 -4.93 -8.64
N GLU A 248 -11.25 -5.12 -9.85
CA GLU A 248 -11.67 -4.03 -10.75
C GLU A 248 -10.55 -3.01 -11.00
N ILE A 249 -9.31 -3.48 -11.10
CA ILE A 249 -8.16 -2.64 -11.41
C ILE A 249 -8.13 -2.38 -12.92
N LYS A 250 -7.98 -1.13 -13.33
CA LYS A 250 -7.96 -0.74 -14.75
C LYS A 250 -6.57 -0.93 -15.36
N ASN A 251 -5.54 -0.51 -14.65
CA ASN A 251 -4.16 -0.50 -15.13
C ASN A 251 -3.44 -1.75 -14.61
N ILE A 252 -3.46 -2.83 -15.40
CA ILE A 252 -2.73 -4.07 -15.08
C ILE A 252 -1.63 -4.25 -16.13
N HIS A 253 -0.41 -4.39 -15.65
CA HIS A 253 0.79 -4.65 -16.45
C HIS A 253 1.20 -6.10 -16.23
N ALA A 254 0.92 -6.94 -17.22
CA ALA A 254 1.08 -8.39 -17.13
C ALA A 254 2.48 -8.81 -17.56
N ASN A 255 3.16 -9.62 -16.74
CA ASN A 255 4.42 -10.28 -17.05
C ASN A 255 5.54 -9.34 -17.54
N VAL A 256 5.52 -8.07 -17.13
CA VAL A 256 6.54 -7.08 -17.49
C VAL A 256 7.87 -7.39 -16.80
N ASP A 257 8.96 -7.17 -17.52
CA ASP A 257 10.30 -7.29 -16.97
C ASP A 257 10.70 -6.07 -16.12
N MET A 258 11.90 -6.12 -15.51
CA MET A 258 12.36 -5.07 -14.61
C MET A 258 12.57 -3.73 -15.32
N ASN A 259 13.12 -3.75 -16.54
CA ASN A 259 13.38 -2.54 -17.32
C ASN A 259 12.06 -1.89 -17.77
N GLU A 260 11.09 -2.72 -18.15
CA GLU A 260 9.76 -2.25 -18.51
C GLU A 260 9.05 -1.60 -17.32
N LYS A 261 9.15 -2.20 -16.12
CA LYS A 261 8.60 -1.62 -14.87
C LYS A 261 9.20 -0.24 -14.59
N GLU A 262 10.54 -0.14 -14.65
CA GLU A 262 11.21 1.14 -14.44
C GLU A 262 10.80 2.20 -15.45
N ASN A 263 10.64 1.84 -16.72
CA ASN A 263 10.19 2.76 -17.76
C ASN A 263 8.74 3.23 -17.53
N LEU A 264 7.85 2.32 -17.11
CA LEU A 264 6.47 2.66 -16.76
C LEU A 264 6.42 3.61 -15.56
N ILE A 265 7.17 3.34 -14.50
CA ILE A 265 7.26 4.21 -13.33
C ILE A 265 7.79 5.59 -13.74
N LYS A 266 8.89 5.66 -14.48
CA LYS A 266 9.47 6.92 -14.96
C LYS A 266 8.50 7.74 -15.81
N SER A 267 7.73 7.09 -16.68
CA SER A 267 6.78 7.78 -17.54
C SER A 267 5.66 8.48 -16.76
N CYS A 268 5.25 7.91 -15.63
CA CYS A 268 4.23 8.50 -14.77
C CYS A 268 4.78 9.51 -13.76
N SER A 269 6.05 9.35 -13.31
CA SER A 269 6.68 10.24 -12.31
C SER A 269 7.00 11.64 -12.83
N HIS A 270 6.90 11.90 -14.14
CA HIS A 270 7.17 13.23 -14.69
C HIS A 270 6.12 14.28 -14.31
N ASP A 271 4.86 13.89 -14.16
CA ASP A 271 3.75 14.81 -13.94
C ASP A 271 3.04 14.60 -12.59
N SER A 272 3.38 13.52 -11.85
CA SER A 272 2.70 13.14 -10.60
C SER A 272 3.65 12.47 -9.62
N ILE A 273 3.38 12.60 -8.32
CA ILE A 273 4.14 11.89 -7.28
C ILE A 273 3.77 10.42 -7.33
N SER A 274 4.77 9.59 -7.60
CA SER A 274 4.64 8.15 -7.74
C SER A 274 5.10 7.39 -6.49
N MET A 275 4.41 6.30 -6.19
CA MET A 275 4.75 5.38 -5.11
C MET A 275 4.85 3.96 -5.65
N TYR A 276 5.93 3.26 -5.30
CA TYR A 276 6.10 1.84 -5.62
C TYR A 276 6.07 0.99 -4.37
N ALA A 277 5.24 -0.04 -4.36
CA ALA A 277 5.00 -0.90 -3.22
C ALA A 277 5.28 -2.38 -3.53
N ASN A 278 6.21 -2.99 -2.79
CA ASN A 278 6.62 -4.39 -2.94
C ASN A 278 6.67 -5.13 -1.60
N ALA A 279 6.70 -6.49 -1.64
CA ALA A 279 6.75 -7.34 -0.45
C ALA A 279 8.08 -8.05 -0.24
N ASP A 280 8.91 -8.13 -1.24
CA ASP A 280 10.12 -8.97 -1.22
C ASP A 280 11.42 -8.19 -1.06
N GLY A 281 11.35 -6.85 -1.10
CA GLY A 281 12.54 -6.00 -1.03
C GLY A 281 13.50 -6.21 -2.21
N SER A 282 13.05 -6.84 -3.30
CA SER A 282 13.87 -7.23 -4.43
C SER A 282 14.31 -6.06 -5.30
N ILE A 283 13.73 -4.89 -5.09
CA ILE A 283 14.09 -3.68 -5.83
C ILE A 283 14.73 -2.70 -4.87
N SER A 284 16.03 -2.63 -4.95
CA SER A 284 16.84 -1.75 -4.13
C SER A 284 16.77 -0.28 -4.55
N SER A 285 16.31 0.06 -5.73
CA SER A 285 16.08 1.45 -6.13
C SER A 285 15.08 1.48 -7.24
N SER A 286 13.80 1.67 -6.92
CA SER A 286 12.85 2.02 -7.95
C SER A 286 13.06 3.49 -8.34
N THR A 287 12.67 3.80 -9.55
CA THR A 287 12.66 5.18 -10.04
C THR A 287 11.42 5.96 -9.59
N ALA A 288 10.62 5.39 -8.70
CA ALA A 288 9.49 6.04 -8.05
C ALA A 288 9.97 7.08 -7.03
N ASP A 289 9.16 8.11 -6.82
CA ASP A 289 9.44 9.15 -5.82
C ASP A 289 9.42 8.61 -4.40
N MET A 290 8.67 7.52 -4.18
CA MET A 290 8.57 6.84 -2.88
C MET A 290 8.57 5.33 -3.02
N ASN A 291 9.25 4.66 -2.09
CA ASN A 291 9.32 3.20 -2.00
C ASN A 291 8.71 2.69 -0.70
N VAL A 292 7.80 1.73 -0.82
CA VAL A 292 7.09 1.09 0.30
C VAL A 292 7.39 -0.39 0.33
N GLN A 293 7.85 -0.88 1.46
CA GLN A 293 8.09 -2.29 1.69
C GLN A 293 7.00 -2.89 2.59
N PHE A 294 6.43 -4.00 2.16
CA PHE A 294 5.52 -4.82 2.95
C PHE A 294 6.27 -5.93 3.70
N GLY A 295 6.18 -5.89 5.02
CA GLY A 295 6.88 -6.82 5.90
C GLY A 295 8.31 -6.36 6.22
N ILE A 296 8.87 -6.98 7.25
CA ILE A 296 10.26 -6.75 7.65
C ILE A 296 11.12 -7.76 6.89
N SER A 297 11.96 -7.29 5.98
CA SER A 297 12.95 -8.12 5.32
C SER A 297 14.15 -8.39 6.26
N GLN A 298 14.87 -9.49 6.03
CA GLN A 298 16.09 -9.77 6.78
C GLN A 298 17.23 -8.76 6.49
N ASN A 299 17.13 -8.04 5.37
CA ASN A 299 18.03 -6.95 4.99
C ASN A 299 17.37 -5.61 5.38
N LEU A 300 17.38 -5.28 6.68
CA LEU A 300 16.97 -3.97 7.19
C LEU A 300 17.84 -2.79 6.68
N ASP A 301 18.98 -3.11 6.08
CA ASP A 301 19.95 -2.14 5.56
C ASP A 301 19.60 -1.61 4.15
N SER A 302 18.43 -1.94 3.59
CA SER A 302 18.00 -1.28 2.36
C SER A 302 17.66 0.19 2.69
N GLU A 303 18.67 1.03 2.53
CA GLU A 303 18.56 2.49 2.65
C GLU A 303 17.54 3.09 1.68
N ASP A 304 16.92 2.28 0.85
CA ASP A 304 16.10 2.68 -0.30
C ASP A 304 14.59 2.73 0.00
N ASN A 305 14.13 2.24 1.18
CA ASN A 305 12.71 2.27 1.50
C ASN A 305 12.33 3.47 2.36
N ASP A 306 11.39 4.28 1.89
CA ASP A 306 10.87 5.45 2.60
C ASP A 306 9.85 5.06 3.67
N ILE A 307 9.10 3.97 3.43
CA ILE A 307 8.04 3.48 4.31
C ILE A 307 8.16 1.96 4.46
N ILE A 308 8.05 1.47 5.69
CA ILE A 308 8.00 0.05 6.01
C ILE A 308 6.67 -0.25 6.70
N LEU A 309 5.87 -1.12 6.08
CA LEU A 309 4.66 -1.67 6.66
C LEU A 309 5.01 -3.00 7.33
N THR A 310 5.07 -3.01 8.67
CA THR A 310 5.57 -4.19 9.40
C THR A 310 4.68 -5.43 9.26
N ARG A 311 3.44 -5.24 8.82
CA ARG A 311 2.50 -6.31 8.42
C ARG A 311 2.33 -6.30 6.91
N LYS A 312 2.13 -7.47 6.32
CA LYS A 312 1.81 -7.61 4.89
C LYS A 312 0.30 -7.41 4.67
N ARG A 313 -0.20 -6.19 4.93
CA ARG A 313 -1.61 -5.84 4.77
C ARG A 313 -1.79 -4.58 3.94
N LEU A 314 -2.53 -4.69 2.86
CA LEU A 314 -2.80 -3.57 1.97
C LEU A 314 -3.60 -2.44 2.67
N SER A 315 -4.40 -2.78 3.68
CA SER A 315 -5.08 -1.79 4.53
C SER A 315 -4.13 -0.84 5.26
N ASP A 316 -2.90 -1.27 5.55
CA ASP A 316 -1.90 -0.44 6.22
C ASP A 316 -1.35 0.63 5.25
N LEU A 317 -1.32 0.34 3.94
CA LEU A 317 -1.00 1.32 2.90
C LEU A 317 -2.11 2.37 2.75
N VAL A 318 -3.38 1.94 2.75
CA VAL A 318 -4.54 2.88 2.77
C VAL A 318 -4.43 3.82 3.97
N PHE A 319 -4.21 3.25 5.16
CA PHE A 319 -4.02 4.03 6.40
C PHE A 319 -2.86 5.02 6.28
N THR A 320 -1.75 4.61 5.67
CA THR A 320 -0.57 5.46 5.46
C THR A 320 -0.91 6.70 4.64
N ILE A 321 -1.48 6.51 3.45
CA ILE A 321 -1.83 7.61 2.54
C ILE A 321 -2.87 8.54 3.20
N GLN A 322 -3.91 7.98 3.80
CA GLN A 322 -4.96 8.78 4.47
C GLN A 322 -4.43 9.57 5.67
N THR A 323 -3.56 8.97 6.49
CA THR A 323 -2.97 9.65 7.66
C THR A 323 -2.08 10.79 7.23
N SER A 324 -1.26 10.58 6.19
CA SER A 324 -0.39 11.60 5.62
C SER A 324 -1.19 12.73 4.94
N ALA A 325 -2.24 12.40 4.19
CA ALA A 325 -3.11 13.40 3.59
C ALA A 325 -3.81 14.28 4.64
N LYS A 326 -4.30 13.67 5.73
CA LYS A 326 -4.88 14.43 6.86
C LYS A 326 -3.85 15.33 7.54
N LEU A 327 -2.61 14.87 7.72
CA LEU A 327 -1.53 15.71 8.26
C LEU A 327 -1.29 16.93 7.35
N ASN A 328 -1.17 16.72 6.05
CA ASN A 328 -0.97 17.82 5.09
C ASN A 328 -2.10 18.85 5.14
N GLN A 329 -3.35 18.40 5.23
CA GLN A 329 -4.50 19.28 5.38
C GLN A 329 -4.44 20.09 6.69
N GLN A 330 -4.06 19.46 7.81
CA GLN A 330 -3.91 20.13 9.10
C GLN A 330 -2.80 21.19 9.07
N ILE A 331 -1.66 20.85 8.47
CA ILE A 331 -0.55 21.80 8.30
C ILE A 331 -0.97 22.98 7.43
N GLN A 332 -1.61 22.74 6.27
CA GLN A 332 -2.10 23.80 5.38
C GLN A 332 -3.12 24.71 6.07
N PHE A 333 -4.08 24.13 6.79
CA PHE A 333 -5.07 24.92 7.54
C PHE A 333 -4.40 25.86 8.56
N LYS A 334 -3.41 25.36 9.30
CA LYS A 334 -2.67 26.18 10.27
C LYS A 334 -1.84 27.25 9.60
N GLN A 335 -1.23 26.96 8.46
CA GLN A 335 -0.52 27.97 7.67
C GLN A 335 -1.45 29.11 7.23
N ILE A 336 -2.62 28.77 6.71
CA ILE A 336 -3.63 29.75 6.29
C ILE A 336 -4.11 30.58 7.50
N ALA A 337 -4.38 29.93 8.63
CA ALA A 337 -4.82 30.61 9.85
C ALA A 337 -3.77 31.61 10.38
N ILE A 338 -2.49 31.25 10.35
CA ILE A 338 -1.39 32.16 10.75
C ILE A 338 -1.28 33.35 9.79
N ILE A 339 -1.37 33.13 8.48
CA ILE A 339 -1.34 34.20 7.49
C ILE A 339 -2.53 35.15 7.69
N ALA A 340 -3.74 34.59 7.87
CA ALA A 340 -4.94 35.42 8.12
C ALA A 340 -4.82 36.23 9.41
N TYR A 341 -4.29 35.66 10.47
CA TYR A 341 -4.00 36.37 11.71
C TYR A 341 -3.02 37.55 11.48
N HIS A 342 -1.95 37.34 10.71
CA HIS A 342 -1.00 38.42 10.43
C HIS A 342 -1.62 39.57 9.63
N ILE A 343 -2.41 39.23 8.63
CA ILE A 343 -3.14 40.27 7.85
C ILE A 343 -4.06 41.07 8.81
N LEU A 344 -4.81 40.34 9.65
CA LEU A 344 -5.69 40.99 10.63
C LEU A 344 -4.92 41.86 11.63
N ALA A 345 -3.78 41.39 12.11
CA ALA A 345 -2.93 42.10 13.05
C ALA A 345 -2.37 43.39 12.42
N VAL A 346 -1.92 43.36 11.17
CA VAL A 346 -1.49 44.56 10.42
C VAL A 346 -2.64 45.56 10.28
N VAL A 347 -3.84 45.09 9.94
CA VAL A 347 -5.03 45.96 9.82
C VAL A 347 -5.39 46.57 11.17
N VAL A 348 -5.51 45.78 12.22
CA VAL A 348 -5.93 46.24 13.56
C VAL A 348 -4.87 47.14 14.19
N PHE A 349 -3.63 46.66 14.29
CA PHE A 349 -2.56 47.40 14.98
C PHE A 349 -1.92 48.48 14.08
N GLY A 350 -1.89 48.25 12.76
CA GLY A 350 -1.30 49.16 11.81
C GLY A 350 -2.18 50.33 11.44
N PHE A 351 -3.51 50.12 11.28
CA PHE A 351 -4.42 51.14 10.78
C PHE A 351 -5.50 51.53 11.79
N ILE A 352 -6.25 50.59 12.38
CA ILE A 352 -7.42 50.89 13.19
C ILE A 352 -7.00 51.60 14.49
N THR A 353 -6.03 51.03 15.22
CA THR A 353 -5.64 51.57 16.52
C THR A 353 -5.06 52.99 16.45
N PRO A 354 -4.17 53.36 15.49
CA PRO A 354 -3.66 54.75 15.42
C PRO A 354 -4.70 55.80 15.00
N ILE A 355 -5.81 55.34 14.38
CA ILE A 355 -6.91 56.26 14.00
C ILE A 355 -7.74 56.59 15.24
N PHE A 356 -8.09 55.60 16.05
CA PHE A 356 -9.01 55.75 17.18
C PHE A 356 -8.31 56.08 18.50
N PHE A 357 -7.04 55.77 18.65
CA PHE A 357 -6.29 56.03 19.87
C PHE A 357 -5.16 57.02 19.65
N THR A 358 -5.13 58.09 20.44
CA THR A 358 -4.08 59.09 20.44
C THR A 358 -2.89 58.76 21.33
N ILE A 359 -3.00 57.68 22.11
CA ILE A 359 -1.98 57.21 23.05
C ILE A 359 -1.18 56.05 22.39
N PRO A 360 0.15 55.97 22.58
CA PRO A 360 0.94 54.87 22.08
C PRO A 360 0.38 53.53 22.57
N LEU A 361 0.21 52.61 21.65
CA LEU A 361 -0.36 51.31 21.94
C LEU A 361 0.61 50.50 22.87
N PRO A 362 0.13 49.95 23.96
CA PRO A 362 0.99 49.10 24.76
C PRO A 362 1.34 47.86 23.95
N VAL A 363 2.65 47.59 23.75
CA VAL A 363 3.19 46.46 22.99
C VAL A 363 2.75 45.11 23.58
N VAL A 364 2.30 45.11 24.82
CA VAL A 364 1.76 43.96 25.52
C VAL A 364 0.54 43.34 24.81
N LEU A 365 -0.34 44.13 24.21
CA LEU A 365 -1.56 43.65 23.58
C LEU A 365 -1.29 42.76 22.34
N PRO A 366 -0.45 43.16 21.36
CA PRO A 366 -0.03 42.28 20.28
C PRO A 366 0.67 41.01 20.78
N CYS A 367 1.49 41.07 21.80
CA CYS A 367 2.14 39.90 22.39
C CYS A 367 1.12 38.88 22.97
N ILE A 368 0.12 39.39 23.73
CA ILE A 368 -0.94 38.55 24.29
C ILE A 368 -1.75 37.88 23.18
N THR A 369 -2.14 38.60 22.13
CA THR A 369 -2.90 38.04 21.01
C THR A 369 -2.10 36.97 20.28
N SER A 370 -0.79 37.15 20.07
CA SER A 370 0.10 36.17 19.48
C SER A 370 0.17 34.91 20.34
N ILE A 371 0.26 35.02 21.66
CA ILE A 371 0.28 33.88 22.59
C ILE A 371 -1.03 33.11 22.52
N TYR A 372 -2.19 33.76 22.44
CA TYR A 372 -3.48 33.09 22.30
C TYR A 372 -3.61 32.34 20.99
N VAL A 373 -3.15 32.92 19.88
CA VAL A 373 -3.14 32.26 18.58
C VAL A 373 -2.22 31.04 18.59
N ILE A 374 -1.02 31.18 19.16
CA ILE A 374 -0.09 30.08 19.35
C ILE A 374 -0.77 28.96 20.15
N ARG A 375 -1.37 29.29 21.31
CA ARG A 375 -2.07 28.31 22.14
C ARG A 375 -3.22 27.61 21.40
N PHE A 376 -4.01 28.33 20.64
CA PHE A 376 -5.09 27.76 19.82
C PHE A 376 -4.56 26.78 18.77
N LEU A 377 -3.47 27.14 18.09
CA LEU A 377 -2.83 26.27 17.08
C LEU A 377 -2.18 25.02 17.70
N PHE A 378 -1.77 25.11 18.99
CA PHE A 378 -1.21 23.98 19.74
C PHE A 378 -2.25 23.08 20.41
N GLN A 379 -3.51 23.51 20.51
CA GLN A 379 -4.58 22.63 20.94
C GLN A 379 -4.84 21.66 19.79
N SER A 380 -4.23 20.45 19.88
CA SER A 380 -4.57 19.36 18.98
C SER A 380 -6.07 19.08 19.12
N HIS A 381 -6.81 19.14 18.01
CA HIS A 381 -8.14 18.58 17.98
C HIS A 381 -8.00 17.08 18.26
N LYS A 382 -8.43 16.64 19.45
CA LYS A 382 -8.58 15.23 19.81
C LYS A 382 -9.56 14.53 18.89
#